data_2d82762459efbfd39addb9ed52659957
#
_entry.id   2d82762459efbfd39addb9ed52659957
#
_cell.length_a   1.000
_cell.length_b   1.000
_cell.length_c   1.000
_cell.angle_alpha   90.00
_cell.angle_beta   90.00
_cell.angle_gamma   90.00
#
_symmetry.space_group_name_H-M   'P 1'
#
loop_
_entity.id
_entity.type
_entity.pdbx_description
1 polymer ?
#
loop_
_entity_poly.entity_id
_entity_poly.type
_entity_poly.pdbx_seq_one_letter_code
_entity_poly.pdbx_strand_id
1 'polypeptide(L)'
;MDTAHTHLDIQRQLFARSERVKGIDFHPTEPWILTTLYSGHVYIWSYETQAIVKTFELTDVPVRAGRFIARKNWIVCGSDDFQLRVYNYNTSEKIASFEAHPDYIRAIVVHPTQPFVLTASDDMTIKLWDWERGWKCVQVFEGHSHYVMGLAINPKDTNTFASACLDRTVKIWSLGSSTANYTLDAHDTKGVNHVDYYPQSDKPYLLTTSDDRTVKIWDYTTKALIATLEGHTSNVSFACYHPELPVIISGSEDGTVKIWHANTYRLEQSLNYGLERAWCVSYQRGRQGIAMGFDDGAVVVKMGREEPAVSMDNSGKIIWARHNDILTAVIKGGDKSLTDGSPLTLPSKDLGSTEIYPQTLIHSPNGRFVAVCGDGEYIIYTALALRNQAFGSALDFAWGSKENDKDYAIRESSMSVKTFRNFKEKAVLDIGFQAEGLSGGVLLGVKGQGGIGFFDWESGQLVRRIEVDPKNVYWSESGELVTLACEDTFYVLRFSREEYQTALQN
;
A
#
# COMPACT_ATOMS: atom_id res chain seq x y z
N MET A 1 16.57 17.07 -11.36
CA MET A 1 15.51 16.18 -11.88
C MET A 1 14.65 15.84 -10.67
N ASP A 2 13.56 16.58 -10.50
CA ASP A 2 12.59 16.29 -9.44
C ASP A 2 11.86 15.01 -9.86
N THR A 3 12.22 13.91 -9.22
CA THR A 3 11.51 12.65 -9.37
C THR A 3 10.14 12.84 -8.72
N ALA A 4 9.07 12.54 -9.45
CA ALA A 4 7.73 12.45 -8.92
C ALA A 4 7.70 11.34 -7.86
N HIS A 5 7.94 11.71 -6.60
CA HIS A 5 7.77 10.80 -5.48
C HIS A 5 6.29 10.68 -5.18
N THR A 6 5.80 9.46 -5.15
CA THR A 6 4.49 9.18 -4.56
C THR A 6 4.54 9.70 -3.12
N HIS A 7 3.71 10.69 -2.78
CA HIS A 7 3.67 11.22 -1.42
C HIS A 7 2.98 10.17 -0.53
N LEU A 8 3.78 9.21 -0.04
CA LEU A 8 3.30 8.14 0.83
C LEU A 8 3.29 8.65 2.27
N ASP A 9 2.11 8.87 2.82
CA ASP A 9 1.96 9.10 4.23
C ASP A 9 2.24 7.81 4.98
N ILE A 10 3.34 7.78 5.73
CA ILE A 10 3.74 6.63 6.56
C ILE A 10 3.55 7.00 8.02
N GLN A 11 2.59 6.37 8.68
CA GLN A 11 2.32 6.54 10.10
C GLN A 11 2.82 5.33 10.87
N ARG A 12 3.68 5.56 11.86
CA ARG A 12 4.12 4.51 12.77
C ARG A 12 3.08 4.27 13.83
N GLN A 13 2.56 3.04 13.92
CA GLN A 13 1.55 2.62 14.89
C GLN A 13 2.18 1.94 16.11
N LEU A 14 3.24 1.15 15.92
CA LEU A 14 3.94 0.45 16.99
C LEU A 14 5.45 0.50 16.76
N PHE A 15 6.21 0.68 17.82
CA PHE A 15 7.64 0.48 17.86
C PHE A 15 7.96 -0.37 19.10
N ALA A 16 8.02 -1.70 18.90
CA ALA A 16 8.21 -2.66 19.97
C ALA A 16 9.70 -3.07 20.06
N ARG A 17 10.36 -2.71 21.13
CA ARG A 17 11.70 -3.21 21.43
C ARG A 17 11.60 -4.63 21.99
N SER A 18 12.36 -5.54 21.42
CA SER A 18 12.51 -6.93 21.88
C SER A 18 13.81 -7.52 21.36
N GLU A 19 14.07 -8.76 21.70
CA GLU A 19 15.10 -9.56 21.04
C GLU A 19 14.72 -9.84 19.58
N ARG A 20 15.65 -10.41 18.82
CA ARG A 20 15.51 -10.66 17.38
C ARG A 20 14.19 -11.32 17.00
N VAL A 21 13.40 -10.65 16.17
CA VAL A 21 12.12 -11.11 15.64
C VAL A 21 12.34 -11.87 14.32
N LYS A 22 12.05 -13.16 14.32
CA LYS A 22 12.23 -14.03 13.14
C LYS A 22 10.94 -14.29 12.38
N GLY A 23 9.79 -14.20 13.02
CA GLY A 23 8.48 -14.33 12.40
C GLY A 23 7.52 -13.25 12.89
N ILE A 24 6.64 -12.82 12.02
CA ILE A 24 5.64 -11.79 12.32
C ILE A 24 4.35 -12.10 11.55
N ASP A 25 3.20 -11.82 12.17
CA ASP A 25 1.90 -11.99 11.53
C ASP A 25 0.86 -11.02 12.09
N PHE A 26 -0.09 -10.58 11.24
CA PHE A 26 -1.22 -9.79 11.67
C PHE A 26 -2.42 -10.65 12.04
N HIS A 27 -3.10 -10.27 13.12
CA HIS A 27 -4.45 -10.79 13.35
C HIS A 27 -5.42 -10.15 12.35
N PRO A 28 -6.31 -10.93 11.69
CA PRO A 28 -7.16 -10.39 10.63
C PRO A 28 -8.21 -9.37 11.12
N THR A 29 -8.68 -9.47 12.35
CA THR A 29 -9.77 -8.62 12.90
C THR A 29 -9.32 -7.77 14.08
N GLU A 30 -8.55 -8.34 15.01
CA GLU A 30 -8.05 -7.63 16.19
C GLU A 30 -6.84 -6.74 15.86
N PRO A 31 -6.60 -5.66 16.62
CA PRO A 31 -5.45 -4.77 16.42
C PRO A 31 -4.14 -5.40 16.94
N TRP A 32 -3.88 -6.65 16.59
CA TRP A 32 -2.77 -7.43 17.13
C TRP A 32 -1.78 -7.88 16.06
N ILE A 33 -0.53 -7.96 16.49
CA ILE A 33 0.52 -8.67 15.79
C ILE A 33 1.09 -9.79 16.66
N LEU A 34 1.45 -10.89 16.02
CA LEU A 34 2.23 -11.99 16.58
C LEU A 34 3.70 -11.75 16.22
N THR A 35 4.59 -11.85 17.18
CA THR A 35 6.05 -11.87 16.96
C THR A 35 6.65 -13.13 17.54
N THR A 36 7.48 -13.81 16.76
CA THR A 36 8.23 -14.99 17.20
C THR A 36 9.72 -14.66 17.26
N LEU A 37 10.37 -14.99 18.36
CA LEU A 37 11.69 -14.50 18.68
C LEU A 37 12.75 -15.59 18.58
N TYR A 38 13.99 -15.14 18.35
CA TYR A 38 15.16 -16.00 18.36
C TYR A 38 15.47 -16.59 19.75
N SER A 39 14.94 -15.97 20.80
CA SER A 39 15.05 -16.46 22.20
C SER A 39 14.09 -17.59 22.56
N GLY A 40 13.15 -17.94 21.67
CA GLY A 40 12.14 -18.96 21.95
C GLY A 40 10.81 -18.42 22.49
N HIS A 41 10.73 -17.12 22.75
CA HIS A 41 9.51 -16.43 23.19
C HIS A 41 8.63 -16.07 22.00
N VAL A 42 7.34 -15.95 22.29
CA VAL A 42 6.34 -15.49 21.33
C VAL A 42 5.44 -14.47 22.03
N TYR A 43 5.29 -13.29 21.41
CA TYR A 43 4.44 -12.22 21.93
C TYR A 43 3.29 -11.91 21.00
N ILE A 44 2.16 -11.58 21.60
CA ILE A 44 1.06 -10.90 20.92
C ILE A 44 1.04 -9.46 21.42
N TRP A 45 1.22 -8.51 20.51
CA TRP A 45 1.21 -7.08 20.77
C TRP A 45 -0.08 -6.45 20.23
N SER A 46 -0.64 -5.50 20.98
CA SER A 46 -1.62 -4.57 20.43
C SER A 46 -0.91 -3.33 19.90
N TYR A 47 -1.09 -3.03 18.62
CA TYR A 47 -0.51 -1.81 18.04
C TYR A 47 -1.34 -0.55 18.33
N GLU A 48 -2.57 -0.67 18.83
CA GLU A 48 -3.35 0.47 19.32
C GLU A 48 -2.91 0.90 20.71
N THR A 49 -2.82 -0.05 21.65
CA THR A 49 -2.40 0.23 23.04
C THR A 49 -0.88 0.24 23.21
N GLN A 50 -0.13 -0.21 22.20
CA GLN A 50 1.33 -0.36 22.21
C GLN A 50 1.85 -1.24 23.36
N ALA A 51 1.10 -2.23 23.74
CA ALA A 51 1.38 -3.12 24.86
C ALA A 51 1.34 -4.61 24.48
N ILE A 52 2.04 -5.45 25.23
CA ILE A 52 1.95 -6.89 25.10
C ILE A 52 0.60 -7.36 25.68
N VAL A 53 -0.16 -8.06 24.85
CA VAL A 53 -1.45 -8.69 25.24
C VAL A 53 -1.23 -10.07 25.83
N LYS A 54 -0.33 -10.85 25.23
CA LYS A 54 -0.02 -12.22 25.64
C LYS A 54 1.48 -12.53 25.43
N THR A 55 2.00 -13.37 26.32
CA THR A 55 3.36 -13.91 26.27
C THR A 55 3.30 -15.43 26.32
N PHE A 56 4.07 -16.09 25.46
CA PHE A 56 4.27 -17.53 25.44
C PHE A 56 5.77 -17.82 25.50
N GLU A 57 6.18 -18.61 26.45
CA GLU A 57 7.53 -19.17 26.55
C GLU A 57 7.50 -20.59 25.99
N LEU A 58 7.83 -20.75 24.70
CA LEU A 58 7.64 -22.02 24.01
C LEU A 58 8.82 -22.98 24.18
N THR A 59 10.02 -22.43 24.10
CA THR A 59 11.28 -23.20 24.05
C THR A 59 12.46 -22.28 24.30
N ASP A 60 13.67 -22.83 24.49
CA ASP A 60 14.94 -22.10 24.64
C ASP A 60 15.69 -21.94 23.29
N VAL A 61 15.10 -22.42 22.19
CA VAL A 61 15.68 -22.33 20.84
C VAL A 61 14.85 -21.39 19.95
N PRO A 62 15.41 -20.89 18.84
CA PRO A 62 14.70 -19.94 17.97
C PRO A 62 13.34 -20.45 17.48
N VAL A 63 12.33 -19.58 17.56
CA VAL A 63 11.04 -19.74 16.89
C VAL A 63 11.05 -18.86 15.64
N ARG A 64 11.23 -19.48 14.48
CA ARG A 64 11.46 -18.76 13.22
C ARG A 64 10.18 -18.37 12.49
N ALA A 65 9.09 -19.08 12.72
CA ALA A 65 7.82 -18.83 12.05
C ALA A 65 6.65 -18.96 13.01
N GLY A 66 5.68 -18.09 12.86
CA GLY A 66 4.42 -18.12 13.58
C GLY A 66 3.31 -17.47 12.80
N ARG A 67 2.09 -18.00 12.94
CA ARG A 67 0.89 -17.50 12.26
C ARG A 67 -0.31 -17.57 13.18
N PHE A 68 -1.26 -16.65 12.98
CA PHE A 68 -2.60 -16.75 13.56
C PHE A 68 -3.46 -17.73 12.76
N ILE A 69 -4.19 -18.57 13.45
CA ILE A 69 -5.36 -19.31 12.93
C ILE A 69 -6.60 -18.70 13.60
N ALA A 70 -6.95 -17.48 13.20
CA ALA A 70 -7.95 -16.66 13.88
C ALA A 70 -9.33 -17.34 13.99
N ARG A 71 -9.75 -18.08 12.96
CA ARG A 71 -11.02 -18.86 12.96
C ARG A 71 -11.10 -19.95 14.04
N LYS A 72 -9.98 -20.29 14.66
CA LYS A 72 -9.91 -21.25 15.79
C LYS A 72 -9.43 -20.59 17.09
N ASN A 73 -9.09 -19.31 17.08
CA ASN A 73 -8.42 -18.60 18.16
C ASN A 73 -7.07 -19.21 18.53
N TRP A 74 -6.33 -19.71 17.53
CA TRP A 74 -5.02 -20.34 17.72
C TRP A 74 -3.88 -19.54 17.14
N ILE A 75 -2.70 -19.78 17.70
CA ILE A 75 -1.41 -19.48 17.08
C ILE A 75 -0.71 -20.81 16.77
N VAL A 76 -0.01 -20.88 15.67
CA VAL A 76 0.86 -22.00 15.27
C VAL A 76 2.26 -21.48 15.11
N CYS A 77 3.23 -22.15 15.75
CA CYS A 77 4.63 -21.74 15.78
C CYS A 77 5.56 -22.93 15.47
N GLY A 78 6.59 -22.67 14.69
CA GLY A 78 7.64 -23.65 14.33
C GLY A 78 8.99 -23.18 14.82
N SER A 79 9.76 -24.09 15.42
CA SER A 79 11.02 -23.80 16.10
C SER A 79 12.16 -24.71 15.67
N ASP A 80 13.38 -24.35 16.07
CA ASP A 80 14.63 -25.06 15.73
C ASP A 80 14.75 -26.40 16.46
N ASP A 81 13.86 -26.72 17.39
CA ASP A 81 13.72 -28.05 18.00
C ASP A 81 12.81 -28.98 17.21
N PHE A 82 12.51 -28.63 15.95
CA PHE A 82 11.75 -29.41 14.98
C PHE A 82 10.25 -29.53 15.26
N GLN A 83 9.81 -28.89 16.36
CA GLN A 83 8.45 -28.98 16.85
C GLN A 83 7.54 -27.93 16.19
N LEU A 84 6.34 -28.35 15.83
CA LEU A 84 5.22 -27.48 15.57
C LEU A 84 4.34 -27.44 16.82
N ARG A 85 4.09 -26.23 17.33
CA ARG A 85 3.28 -26.00 18.54
C ARG A 85 2.10 -25.13 18.23
N VAL A 86 0.95 -25.52 18.77
CA VAL A 86 -0.31 -24.80 18.59
C VAL A 86 -0.90 -24.47 19.97
N TYR A 87 -1.23 -23.20 20.16
CA TYR A 87 -1.84 -22.70 21.37
C TYR A 87 -3.10 -21.91 21.09
N ASN A 88 -4.08 -22.03 21.98
CA ASN A 88 -5.19 -21.09 22.00
C ASN A 88 -4.73 -19.77 22.65
N TYR A 89 -4.80 -18.66 21.90
CA TYR A 89 -4.31 -17.38 22.41
C TYR A 89 -5.23 -16.72 23.44
N ASN A 90 -6.50 -17.13 23.54
CA ASN A 90 -7.41 -16.62 24.57
C ASN A 90 -7.21 -17.34 25.92
N THR A 91 -7.15 -18.68 25.89
CA THR A 91 -7.03 -19.52 27.10
C THR A 91 -5.59 -19.84 27.48
N SER A 92 -4.62 -19.62 26.58
CA SER A 92 -3.22 -20.03 26.70
C SER A 92 -3.03 -21.56 26.77
N GLU A 93 -4.04 -22.34 26.41
CA GLU A 93 -4.01 -23.80 26.42
C GLU A 93 -3.21 -24.32 25.23
N LYS A 94 -2.37 -25.32 25.47
CA LYS A 94 -1.66 -26.04 24.40
C LYS A 94 -2.63 -26.99 23.69
N ILE A 95 -2.87 -26.76 22.40
CA ILE A 95 -3.77 -27.57 21.57
C ILE A 95 -3.03 -28.79 20.98
N ALA A 96 -1.81 -28.55 20.47
CA ALA A 96 -0.98 -29.59 19.87
C ALA A 96 0.51 -29.26 19.99
N SER A 97 1.35 -30.30 20.06
CA SER A 97 2.80 -30.20 19.96
C SER A 97 3.31 -31.52 19.41
N PHE A 98 4.06 -31.46 18.31
CA PHE A 98 4.62 -32.65 17.66
C PHE A 98 5.81 -32.30 16.81
N GLU A 99 6.68 -33.27 16.57
CA GLU A 99 7.78 -33.12 15.61
C GLU A 99 7.24 -33.10 14.19
N ALA A 100 7.37 -31.94 13.54
CA ALA A 100 6.88 -31.76 12.19
C ALA A 100 7.93 -32.15 11.13
N HIS A 101 9.17 -31.82 11.40
CA HIS A 101 10.31 -32.07 10.50
C HIS A 101 11.50 -32.58 11.31
N PRO A 102 12.45 -33.30 10.67
CA PRO A 102 13.70 -33.70 11.33
C PRO A 102 14.78 -32.60 11.34
N ASP A 103 14.43 -31.36 10.94
CA ASP A 103 15.30 -30.19 10.89
C ASP A 103 14.51 -28.90 11.13
N TYR A 104 15.17 -27.73 11.13
CA TYR A 104 14.60 -26.43 11.46
C TYR A 104 13.39 -26.07 10.60
N ILE A 105 12.35 -25.53 11.22
CA ILE A 105 11.16 -25.05 10.52
C ILE A 105 11.36 -23.58 10.16
N ARG A 106 11.39 -23.26 8.87
CA ARG A 106 11.67 -21.91 8.33
C ARG A 106 10.44 -21.08 8.06
N ALA A 107 9.38 -21.68 7.54
CA ALA A 107 8.19 -20.96 7.13
C ALA A 107 6.92 -21.73 7.46
N ILE A 108 5.88 -21.00 7.77
CA ILE A 108 4.53 -21.51 8.01
C ILE A 108 3.56 -20.62 7.26
N VAL A 109 2.62 -21.23 6.53
CA VAL A 109 1.47 -20.54 5.96
C VAL A 109 0.18 -21.29 6.28
N VAL A 110 -0.86 -20.52 6.60
CA VAL A 110 -2.20 -21.06 6.91
C VAL A 110 -3.07 -20.93 5.68
N HIS A 111 -3.72 -22.01 5.28
CA HIS A 111 -4.65 -21.97 4.15
C HIS A 111 -5.85 -21.08 4.48
N PRO A 112 -6.27 -20.16 3.57
CA PRO A 112 -7.29 -19.16 3.89
C PRO A 112 -8.68 -19.75 4.18
N THR A 113 -9.04 -20.87 3.57
CA THR A 113 -10.38 -21.45 3.68
C THR A 113 -10.41 -22.88 4.22
N GLN A 114 -9.41 -23.71 3.86
CA GLN A 114 -9.34 -25.12 4.24
C GLN A 114 -8.58 -25.33 5.56
N PRO A 115 -8.78 -26.44 6.26
CA PRO A 115 -8.17 -26.72 7.58
C PRO A 115 -6.71 -27.13 7.48
N PHE A 116 -5.92 -26.43 6.66
CA PHE A 116 -4.55 -26.80 6.33
C PHE A 116 -3.50 -25.77 6.77
N VAL A 117 -2.38 -26.29 7.21
CA VAL A 117 -1.14 -25.54 7.43
C VAL A 117 -0.03 -26.16 6.59
N LEU A 118 0.72 -25.34 5.88
CA LEU A 118 1.95 -25.71 5.18
C LEU A 118 3.15 -25.31 6.02
N THR A 119 4.13 -26.19 6.16
CA THR A 119 5.41 -25.93 6.82
C THR A 119 6.55 -26.23 5.86
N ALA A 120 7.59 -25.40 5.88
CA ALA A 120 8.82 -25.58 5.13
C ALA A 120 10.02 -25.67 6.07
N SER A 121 11.02 -26.49 5.71
CA SER A 121 12.12 -26.85 6.58
C SER A 121 13.47 -26.91 5.87
N ASP A 122 14.53 -26.91 6.68
CA ASP A 122 15.90 -27.20 6.27
C ASP A 122 16.10 -28.67 5.82
N ASP A 123 15.14 -29.55 6.12
CA ASP A 123 15.09 -30.93 5.61
C ASP A 123 14.75 -31.00 4.09
N MET A 124 14.63 -29.84 3.41
CA MET A 124 14.33 -29.67 1.98
C MET A 124 12.91 -30.06 1.59
N THR A 125 12.03 -30.33 2.56
CA THR A 125 10.64 -30.73 2.30
C THR A 125 9.64 -29.64 2.73
N ILE A 126 8.45 -29.73 2.15
CA ILE A 126 7.28 -28.98 2.57
C ILE A 126 6.21 -30.00 2.96
N LYS A 127 5.52 -29.78 4.08
CA LYS A 127 4.49 -30.69 4.57
C LYS A 127 3.17 -29.97 4.76
N LEU A 128 2.08 -30.66 4.41
CA LEU A 128 0.70 -30.21 4.57
C LEU A 128 0.06 -30.92 5.76
N TRP A 129 -0.41 -30.15 6.73
CA TRP A 129 -1.01 -30.62 7.96
C TRP A 129 -2.49 -30.32 8.01
N ASP A 130 -3.31 -31.30 8.35
CA ASP A 130 -4.76 -31.16 8.51
C ASP A 130 -5.13 -31.18 10.00
N TRP A 131 -5.55 -30.04 10.54
CA TRP A 131 -5.91 -29.95 11.98
C TRP A 131 -7.23 -30.60 12.32
N GLU A 132 -8.16 -30.76 11.37
CA GLU A 132 -9.42 -31.49 11.61
C GLU A 132 -9.20 -32.99 11.72
N ARG A 133 -8.09 -33.48 11.17
CA ARG A 133 -7.64 -34.86 11.30
C ARG A 133 -6.57 -35.04 12.38
N GLY A 134 -6.62 -34.20 13.43
CA GLY A 134 -5.69 -34.28 14.56
C GLY A 134 -4.24 -33.94 14.18
N TRP A 135 -4.04 -32.94 13.31
CA TRP A 135 -2.72 -32.52 12.84
C TRP A 135 -1.95 -33.62 12.09
N LYS A 136 -2.65 -34.46 11.35
CA LYS A 136 -2.02 -35.48 10.50
C LYS A 136 -1.35 -34.82 9.29
N CYS A 137 -0.13 -35.27 8.99
CA CYS A 137 0.51 -34.93 7.72
C CYS A 137 -0.25 -35.66 6.59
N VAL A 138 -0.89 -34.90 5.72
CA VAL A 138 -1.69 -35.45 4.61
C VAL A 138 -0.91 -35.47 3.30
N GLN A 139 0.14 -34.66 3.18
CA GLN A 139 0.99 -34.61 1.99
C GLN A 139 2.39 -34.09 2.32
N VAL A 140 3.38 -34.63 1.60
CA VAL A 140 4.77 -34.17 1.58
C VAL A 140 5.12 -33.77 0.16
N PHE A 141 5.75 -32.62 0.01
CA PHE A 141 6.23 -32.08 -1.27
C PHE A 141 7.75 -32.15 -1.28
N GLU A 142 8.29 -32.92 -2.21
CA GLU A 142 9.72 -33.16 -2.37
C GLU A 142 10.20 -32.66 -3.73
N GLY A 143 11.45 -32.22 -3.81
CA GLY A 143 12.06 -31.78 -5.06
C GLY A 143 13.02 -30.61 -4.96
N HIS A 144 13.04 -29.89 -3.81
CA HIS A 144 14.09 -28.94 -3.51
C HIS A 144 15.37 -29.66 -3.07
N SER A 145 16.52 -29.05 -3.35
CA SER A 145 17.84 -29.61 -3.05
C SER A 145 18.61 -28.83 -1.96
N HIS A 146 17.94 -27.88 -1.31
CA HIS A 146 18.47 -27.08 -0.20
C HIS A 146 17.33 -26.60 0.70
N TYR A 147 17.63 -25.83 1.74
CA TYR A 147 16.67 -25.29 2.71
C TYR A 147 15.55 -24.52 2.05
N VAL A 148 14.32 -24.85 2.40
CA VAL A 148 13.13 -24.13 1.92
C VAL A 148 12.84 -22.99 2.89
N MET A 149 13.07 -21.76 2.44
CA MET A 149 13.09 -20.56 3.27
C MET A 149 11.76 -19.83 3.36
N GLY A 150 10.92 -19.94 2.33
CA GLY A 150 9.68 -19.17 2.25
C GLY A 150 8.57 -19.90 1.53
N LEU A 151 7.34 -19.59 1.90
CA LEU A 151 6.11 -20.11 1.31
C LEU A 151 5.12 -18.99 1.08
N ALA A 152 4.38 -19.05 -0.02
CA ALA A 152 3.25 -18.16 -0.28
C ALA A 152 2.13 -18.91 -1.01
N ILE A 153 0.89 -18.74 -0.54
CA ILE A 153 -0.30 -19.29 -1.22
C ILE A 153 -0.75 -18.29 -2.28
N ASN A 154 -1.07 -18.78 -3.47
CA ASN A 154 -1.57 -17.96 -4.56
C ASN A 154 -2.95 -17.38 -4.20
N PRO A 155 -3.13 -16.05 -4.16
CA PRO A 155 -4.42 -15.47 -3.79
C PRO A 155 -5.53 -15.68 -4.83
N LYS A 156 -5.17 -15.97 -6.09
CA LYS A 156 -6.11 -16.23 -7.18
C LYS A 156 -6.57 -17.68 -7.23
N ASP A 157 -5.69 -18.61 -6.85
CA ASP A 157 -5.97 -20.05 -6.80
C ASP A 157 -5.34 -20.62 -5.53
N THR A 158 -6.09 -20.67 -4.45
CA THR A 158 -5.61 -21.12 -3.14
C THR A 158 -5.20 -22.59 -3.11
N ASN A 159 -5.48 -23.37 -4.16
CA ASN A 159 -4.96 -24.72 -4.33
C ASN A 159 -3.53 -24.76 -4.85
N THR A 160 -2.95 -23.61 -5.19
CA THR A 160 -1.56 -23.49 -5.62
C THR A 160 -0.75 -22.63 -4.66
N PHE A 161 0.53 -22.95 -4.53
CA PHE A 161 1.46 -22.18 -3.70
C PHE A 161 2.86 -22.17 -4.29
N ALA A 162 3.68 -21.20 -3.86
CA ALA A 162 5.08 -21.07 -4.23
C ALA A 162 5.99 -21.34 -3.03
N SER A 163 7.15 -21.91 -3.28
CA SER A 163 8.22 -22.11 -2.31
C SER A 163 9.52 -21.46 -2.78
N ALA A 164 10.18 -20.71 -1.87
CA ALA A 164 11.49 -20.13 -2.08
C ALA A 164 12.57 -20.99 -1.41
N CYS A 165 13.66 -21.28 -2.11
CA CYS A 165 14.68 -22.19 -1.62
C CYS A 165 16.10 -21.63 -1.84
N LEU A 166 17.02 -22.02 -0.96
CA LEU A 166 18.44 -21.71 -1.11
C LEU A 166 19.11 -22.46 -2.30
N ASP A 167 18.41 -23.40 -2.95
CA ASP A 167 18.84 -23.99 -4.23
C ASP A 167 18.72 -23.00 -5.42
N ARG A 168 18.40 -21.72 -5.17
CA ARG A 168 18.25 -20.61 -6.11
C ARG A 168 16.95 -20.66 -6.93
N THR A 169 16.05 -21.57 -6.61
CA THR A 169 14.80 -21.77 -7.35
C THR A 169 13.58 -21.37 -6.53
N VAL A 170 12.52 -21.07 -7.25
CA VAL A 170 11.15 -21.07 -6.74
C VAL A 170 10.39 -22.17 -7.45
N LYS A 171 9.69 -22.99 -6.70
CA LYS A 171 8.82 -24.03 -7.25
C LYS A 171 7.37 -23.69 -7.00
N ILE A 172 6.53 -23.97 -8.00
CA ILE A 172 5.09 -23.80 -7.91
C ILE A 172 4.45 -25.19 -7.80
N TRP A 173 3.58 -25.32 -6.82
CA TRP A 173 2.96 -26.59 -6.41
C TRP A 173 1.44 -26.50 -6.44
N SER A 174 0.78 -27.63 -6.61
CA SER A 174 -0.65 -27.78 -6.38
C SER A 174 -0.92 -28.68 -5.18
N LEU A 175 -1.87 -28.30 -4.33
CA LEU A 175 -2.37 -29.20 -3.27
C LEU A 175 -2.98 -30.44 -3.94
N GLY A 176 -2.60 -31.62 -3.57
CA GLY A 176 -3.04 -32.86 -4.22
C GLY A 176 -2.07 -33.44 -5.26
N SER A 177 -0.94 -32.73 -5.54
CA SER A 177 0.18 -33.29 -6.33
C SER A 177 1.45 -33.21 -5.48
N SER A 178 2.19 -34.31 -5.38
CA SER A 178 3.46 -34.36 -4.65
C SER A 178 4.63 -33.78 -5.44
N THR A 179 4.45 -33.54 -6.73
CA THR A 179 5.48 -32.99 -7.63
C THR A 179 5.17 -31.54 -7.96
N ALA A 180 6.23 -30.72 -8.11
CA ALA A 180 6.08 -29.34 -8.54
C ALA A 180 5.48 -29.25 -9.96
N ASN A 181 4.57 -28.30 -10.16
CA ASN A 181 4.01 -28.01 -11.47
C ASN A 181 5.11 -27.53 -12.42
N TYR A 182 5.99 -26.67 -11.90
CA TYR A 182 7.19 -26.20 -12.60
C TYR A 182 8.16 -25.52 -11.62
N THR A 183 9.35 -25.24 -12.12
CA THR A 183 10.42 -24.58 -11.40
C THR A 183 10.80 -23.29 -12.12
N LEU A 184 11.02 -22.22 -11.37
CA LEU A 184 11.65 -20.98 -11.82
C LEU A 184 13.08 -20.95 -11.33
N ASP A 185 14.04 -20.81 -12.23
CA ASP A 185 15.43 -20.50 -11.91
C ASP A 185 15.52 -19.01 -11.58
N ALA A 186 15.19 -18.68 -10.32
CA ALA A 186 14.90 -17.31 -9.95
C ALA A 186 16.15 -16.44 -9.84
N HIS A 187 17.22 -16.96 -9.24
CA HIS A 187 18.45 -16.22 -9.05
C HIS A 187 19.67 -17.04 -9.43
N ASP A 188 20.59 -16.44 -10.22
CA ASP A 188 21.68 -17.19 -10.83
C ASP A 188 22.80 -17.55 -9.84
N THR A 189 23.04 -16.71 -8.84
CA THR A 189 24.24 -16.79 -8.02
C THR A 189 23.99 -17.18 -6.57
N LYS A 190 22.83 -16.83 -6.01
CA LYS A 190 22.53 -16.96 -4.58
C LYS A 190 21.13 -17.51 -4.33
N GLY A 191 20.90 -18.05 -3.13
CA GLY A 191 19.63 -18.63 -2.72
C GLY A 191 18.50 -17.63 -2.60
N VAL A 192 17.26 -18.12 -2.69
CA VAL A 192 16.02 -17.33 -2.56
C VAL A 192 15.53 -17.41 -1.12
N ASN A 193 15.33 -16.26 -0.48
CA ASN A 193 14.92 -16.16 0.92
C ASN A 193 13.41 -16.04 1.11
N HIS A 194 12.72 -15.38 0.18
CA HIS A 194 11.30 -15.09 0.33
C HIS A 194 10.60 -15.04 -1.03
N VAL A 195 9.31 -15.33 -1.03
CA VAL A 195 8.42 -15.25 -2.19
C VAL A 195 7.07 -14.67 -1.73
N ASP A 196 6.48 -13.81 -2.56
CA ASP A 196 5.13 -13.28 -2.34
C ASP A 196 4.40 -13.12 -3.69
N TYR A 197 3.10 -13.30 -3.67
CA TYR A 197 2.26 -13.11 -4.85
C TYR A 197 1.69 -11.70 -4.91
N TYR A 198 1.52 -11.20 -6.12
CA TYR A 198 0.77 -9.97 -6.36
C TYR A 198 -0.70 -10.16 -5.89
N PRO A 199 -1.20 -9.29 -5.00
CA PRO A 199 -2.47 -9.54 -4.30
C PRO A 199 -3.72 -9.32 -5.16
N GLN A 200 -3.63 -8.50 -6.22
CA GLN A 200 -4.76 -8.14 -7.08
C GLN A 200 -4.90 -9.11 -8.28
N SER A 201 -6.02 -9.05 -8.98
CA SER A 201 -6.35 -10.04 -10.01
C SER A 201 -5.86 -9.71 -11.42
N ASP A 202 -5.41 -8.50 -11.67
CA ASP A 202 -5.05 -8.00 -12.99
C ASP A 202 -3.70 -8.51 -13.53
N LYS A 203 -2.75 -8.85 -12.64
CA LYS A 203 -1.41 -9.29 -13.04
C LYS A 203 -1.04 -10.66 -12.44
N PRO A 204 -0.46 -11.58 -13.24
CA PRO A 204 -0.01 -12.88 -12.76
C PRO A 204 1.44 -12.81 -12.23
N TYR A 205 1.70 -11.92 -11.26
CA TYR A 205 3.05 -11.68 -10.81
C TYR A 205 3.34 -12.29 -9.44
N LEU A 206 4.59 -12.66 -9.25
CA LEU A 206 5.19 -12.97 -7.96
C LEU A 206 6.54 -12.26 -7.83
N LEU A 207 6.99 -12.04 -6.62
CA LEU A 207 8.31 -11.51 -6.33
C LEU A 207 9.16 -12.52 -5.56
N THR A 208 10.47 -12.40 -5.73
CA THR A 208 11.47 -13.22 -5.03
C THR A 208 12.57 -12.34 -4.47
N THR A 209 13.13 -12.72 -3.32
CA THR A 209 14.26 -12.01 -2.68
C THR A 209 15.44 -12.95 -2.51
N SER A 210 16.65 -12.42 -2.58
CA SER A 210 17.85 -13.25 -2.55
C SER A 210 19.02 -12.61 -1.81
N ASP A 211 19.97 -13.45 -1.45
CA ASP A 211 21.31 -13.08 -0.96
C ASP A 211 22.16 -12.40 -2.05
N ASP A 212 21.71 -12.36 -3.30
CA ASP A 212 22.33 -11.56 -4.37
C ASP A 212 22.03 -10.07 -4.27
N ARG A 213 21.29 -9.63 -3.21
CA ARG A 213 20.89 -8.26 -2.86
C ARG A 213 19.79 -7.69 -3.76
N THR A 214 19.11 -8.53 -4.52
CA THR A 214 18.05 -8.11 -5.43
C THR A 214 16.67 -8.63 -5.02
N VAL A 215 15.63 -7.91 -5.47
CA VAL A 215 14.27 -8.41 -5.56
C VAL A 215 13.93 -8.54 -7.04
N LYS A 216 13.41 -9.68 -7.45
CA LYS A 216 13.01 -9.93 -8.84
C LYS A 216 11.50 -10.13 -8.92
N ILE A 217 10.91 -9.60 -9.99
CA ILE A 217 9.48 -9.71 -10.29
C ILE A 217 9.32 -10.64 -11.48
N TRP A 218 8.44 -11.61 -11.33
CA TRP A 218 8.21 -12.68 -12.31
C TRP A 218 6.75 -12.74 -12.73
N ASP A 219 6.50 -12.94 -14.00
CA ASP A 219 5.22 -13.44 -14.47
C ASP A 219 5.21 -14.96 -14.31
N TYR A 220 4.39 -15.49 -13.39
CA TYR A 220 4.38 -16.92 -13.10
C TYR A 220 3.63 -17.76 -14.15
N THR A 221 2.93 -17.15 -15.11
CA THR A 221 2.27 -17.86 -16.24
C THR A 221 3.24 -18.05 -17.40
N THR A 222 3.96 -17.00 -17.77
CA THR A 222 4.94 -17.02 -18.87
C THR A 222 6.35 -17.40 -18.40
N LYS A 223 6.60 -17.39 -17.09
CA LYS A 223 7.92 -17.58 -16.44
C LYS A 223 8.94 -16.50 -16.82
N ALA A 224 8.49 -15.36 -17.31
CA ALA A 224 9.34 -14.26 -17.71
C ALA A 224 9.76 -13.40 -16.52
N LEU A 225 11.02 -12.96 -16.53
CA LEU A 225 11.49 -11.91 -15.61
C LEU A 225 10.96 -10.57 -16.10
N ILE A 226 10.21 -9.89 -15.25
CA ILE A 226 9.59 -8.58 -15.55
C ILE A 226 10.51 -7.43 -15.12
N ALA A 227 11.06 -7.50 -13.91
CA ALA A 227 11.94 -6.47 -13.37
C ALA A 227 12.89 -7.02 -12.32
N THR A 228 14.03 -6.33 -12.16
CA THR A 228 14.97 -6.53 -11.06
C THR A 228 15.12 -5.22 -10.29
N LEU A 229 14.89 -5.27 -8.97
CA LEU A 229 15.01 -4.13 -8.07
C LEU A 229 16.39 -4.21 -7.40
N GLU A 230 17.24 -3.26 -7.71
CA GLU A 230 18.60 -3.15 -7.21
C GLU A 230 18.74 -1.94 -6.29
N GLY A 231 19.50 -2.07 -5.21
CA GLY A 231 19.77 -0.95 -4.29
C GLY A 231 20.05 -1.35 -2.85
N HIS A 232 19.73 -2.58 -2.44
CA HIS A 232 20.19 -3.10 -1.15
C HIS A 232 21.67 -3.45 -1.21
N THR A 233 22.37 -3.27 -0.07
CA THR A 233 23.82 -3.50 0.05
C THR A 233 24.17 -4.83 0.71
N SER A 234 23.16 -5.54 1.24
CA SER A 234 23.29 -6.87 1.83
C SER A 234 22.11 -7.77 1.43
N ASN A 235 22.06 -8.99 1.97
CA ASN A 235 21.02 -9.97 1.71
C ASN A 235 19.63 -9.38 1.87
N VAL A 236 18.71 -9.63 0.93
CA VAL A 236 17.32 -9.24 1.04
C VAL A 236 16.54 -10.36 1.72
N SER A 237 16.10 -10.12 2.94
CA SER A 237 15.44 -11.13 3.77
C SER A 237 13.99 -11.35 3.36
N PHE A 238 13.30 -10.28 2.99
CA PHE A 238 11.90 -10.32 2.57
C PHE A 238 11.57 -9.22 1.57
N ALA A 239 10.51 -9.44 0.82
CA ALA A 239 9.74 -8.40 0.16
C ALA A 239 8.27 -8.82 0.12
N CYS A 240 7.38 -7.84 0.05
CA CYS A 240 5.96 -8.08 -0.15
C CYS A 240 5.34 -6.98 -1.00
N TYR A 241 4.23 -7.32 -1.66
CA TYR A 241 3.34 -6.31 -2.23
C TYR A 241 2.49 -5.69 -1.13
N HIS A 242 2.30 -4.38 -1.18
CA HIS A 242 1.29 -3.74 -0.36
C HIS A 242 -0.10 -4.17 -0.84
N PRO A 243 -1.05 -4.54 0.06
CA PRO A 243 -2.34 -5.06 -0.36
C PRO A 243 -3.21 -4.05 -1.12
N GLU A 244 -3.07 -2.77 -0.84
CA GLU A 244 -3.92 -1.71 -1.38
C GLU A 244 -3.16 -0.72 -2.29
N LEU A 245 -1.92 -0.36 -1.93
CA LEU A 245 -1.12 0.62 -2.66
C LEU A 245 -0.25 -0.04 -3.74
N PRO A 246 0.07 0.65 -4.85
CA PRO A 246 0.92 0.14 -5.90
C PRO A 246 2.41 0.19 -5.51
N VAL A 247 2.75 -0.37 -4.36
CA VAL A 247 4.13 -0.39 -3.86
C VAL A 247 4.58 -1.77 -3.43
N ILE A 248 5.88 -2.00 -3.52
CA ILE A 248 6.59 -3.16 -3.00
C ILE A 248 7.45 -2.69 -1.83
N ILE A 249 7.45 -3.45 -0.75
CA ILE A 249 8.27 -3.19 0.44
C ILE A 249 9.29 -4.31 0.54
N SER A 250 10.57 -3.98 0.64
CA SER A 250 11.66 -4.93 0.84
C SER A 250 12.50 -4.58 2.06
N GLY A 251 12.93 -5.59 2.79
CA GLY A 251 13.81 -5.44 3.95
C GLY A 251 15.06 -6.30 3.82
N SER A 252 16.18 -5.77 4.31
CA SER A 252 17.48 -6.38 4.14
C SER A 252 18.29 -6.43 5.43
N GLU A 253 19.29 -7.28 5.43
CA GLU A 253 20.34 -7.33 6.48
C GLU A 253 21.22 -6.07 6.47
N ASP A 254 21.06 -5.15 5.52
CA ASP A 254 21.68 -3.83 5.55
C ASP A 254 21.01 -2.86 6.54
N GLY A 255 19.95 -3.29 7.23
CA GLY A 255 19.20 -2.51 8.20
C GLY A 255 18.18 -1.55 7.56
N THR A 256 18.04 -1.55 6.24
CA THR A 256 17.10 -0.66 5.54
C THR A 256 15.86 -1.39 5.07
N VAL A 257 14.78 -0.64 5.01
CA VAL A 257 13.54 -1.00 4.30
C VAL A 257 13.39 -0.07 3.11
N LYS A 258 13.19 -0.64 1.95
CA LYS A 258 13.01 0.11 0.71
C LYS A 258 11.59 -0.03 0.18
N ILE A 259 11.05 1.08 -0.28
CA ILE A 259 9.72 1.15 -0.89
C ILE A 259 9.92 1.44 -2.36
N TRP A 260 9.34 0.58 -3.19
CA TRP A 260 9.44 0.62 -4.65
C TRP A 260 8.05 0.80 -5.24
N HIS A 261 7.94 1.55 -6.31
CA HIS A 261 6.69 1.66 -7.05
C HIS A 261 6.42 0.36 -7.82
N ALA A 262 5.24 -0.27 -7.64
CA ALA A 262 4.95 -1.59 -8.19
C ALA A 262 4.71 -1.64 -9.71
N ASN A 263 4.50 -0.48 -10.37
CA ASN A 263 4.31 -0.41 -11.82
C ASN A 263 5.57 0.08 -12.55
N THR A 264 6.27 1.08 -12.00
CA THR A 264 7.48 1.66 -12.61
C THR A 264 8.77 1.03 -12.10
N TYR A 265 8.70 0.28 -10.99
CA TYR A 265 9.82 -0.40 -10.34
C TYR A 265 10.94 0.54 -9.86
N ARG A 266 10.64 1.82 -9.72
CA ARG A 266 11.57 2.82 -9.20
C ARG A 266 11.61 2.80 -7.68
N LEU A 267 12.77 3.09 -7.11
CA LEU A 267 12.91 3.30 -5.67
C LEU A 267 12.26 4.63 -5.31
N GLU A 268 11.23 4.57 -4.46
CA GLU A 268 10.52 5.74 -3.94
C GLU A 268 11.14 6.25 -2.65
N GLN A 269 11.42 5.35 -1.72
CA GLN A 269 11.91 5.72 -0.40
C GLN A 269 12.81 4.64 0.19
N SER A 270 13.79 5.07 0.99
CA SER A 270 14.62 4.19 1.81
C SER A 270 14.50 4.61 3.27
N LEU A 271 14.07 3.67 4.12
CA LEU A 271 13.79 3.89 5.53
C LEU A 271 14.79 3.11 6.39
N ASN A 272 15.20 3.70 7.51
CA ASN A 272 15.97 3.04 8.54
C ASN A 272 15.33 3.31 9.90
N TYR A 273 14.91 2.25 10.59
CA TYR A 273 14.24 2.35 11.88
C TYR A 273 15.21 2.26 13.07
N GLY A 274 16.50 2.04 12.81
CA GLY A 274 17.51 1.88 13.87
C GLY A 274 17.35 0.60 14.70
N LEU A 275 16.85 -0.47 14.06
CA LEU A 275 16.59 -1.78 14.67
C LEU A 275 17.47 -2.89 14.08
N GLU A 276 18.61 -2.51 13.47
CA GLU A 276 19.57 -3.41 12.85
C GLU A 276 18.95 -4.20 11.66
N ARG A 277 19.30 -5.48 11.50
CA ARG A 277 18.91 -6.28 10.32
C ARG A 277 17.42 -6.58 10.29
N ALA A 278 16.79 -6.46 9.11
CA ALA A 278 15.41 -6.83 8.86
C ALA A 278 15.28 -8.32 8.51
N TRP A 279 14.27 -9.02 9.07
CA TRP A 279 14.12 -10.47 8.93
C TRP A 279 12.79 -10.93 8.35
N CYS A 280 11.68 -10.30 8.71
CA CYS A 280 10.36 -10.77 8.35
C CYS A 280 9.37 -9.63 8.15
N VAL A 281 8.32 -9.92 7.39
CA VAL A 281 7.24 -9.00 7.09
C VAL A 281 5.89 -9.71 7.14
N SER A 282 4.87 -8.97 7.51
CA SER A 282 3.48 -9.34 7.31
C SER A 282 2.67 -8.11 6.93
N TYR A 283 1.62 -8.29 6.17
CA TYR A 283 0.68 -7.24 5.80
C TYR A 283 -0.74 -7.62 6.19
N GLN A 284 -1.55 -6.60 6.47
CA GLN A 284 -2.94 -6.79 6.84
C GLN A 284 -3.83 -6.67 5.59
N ARG A 285 -4.45 -7.79 5.18
CA ARG A 285 -5.38 -7.79 4.04
C ARG A 285 -6.59 -6.90 4.31
N GLY A 286 -6.95 -6.07 3.32
CA GLY A 286 -8.08 -5.13 3.42
C GLY A 286 -7.83 -3.93 4.34
N ARG A 287 -6.59 -3.73 4.79
CA ARG A 287 -6.12 -2.57 5.55
C ARG A 287 -4.73 -2.16 5.06
N GLN A 288 -4.22 -1.06 5.60
CA GLN A 288 -2.96 -0.45 5.14
C GLN A 288 -1.79 -0.71 6.10
N GLY A 289 -1.91 -1.69 6.98
CA GLY A 289 -0.90 -2.05 7.97
C GLY A 289 0.19 -2.96 7.41
N ILE A 290 1.45 -2.61 7.68
CA ILE A 290 2.64 -3.42 7.42
C ILE A 290 3.39 -3.61 8.73
N ALA A 291 3.69 -4.85 9.09
CA ALA A 291 4.50 -5.19 10.25
C ALA A 291 5.81 -5.79 9.80
N MET A 292 6.90 -5.35 10.40
CA MET A 292 8.26 -5.78 10.06
C MET A 292 9.03 -6.13 11.32
N GLY A 293 9.78 -7.22 11.28
CA GLY A 293 10.62 -7.70 12.37
C GLY A 293 12.11 -7.54 12.09
N PHE A 294 12.84 -7.17 13.13
CA PHE A 294 14.28 -6.83 13.09
C PHE A 294 15.05 -7.51 14.21
N ASP A 295 16.37 -7.29 14.27
CA ASP A 295 17.22 -7.80 15.37
C ASP A 295 16.80 -7.25 16.75
N ASP A 296 16.38 -5.99 16.82
CA ASP A 296 16.10 -5.29 18.08
C ASP A 296 14.60 -4.99 18.27
N GLY A 297 13.72 -5.70 17.60
CA GLY A 297 12.29 -5.56 17.78
C GLY A 297 11.45 -5.56 16.51
N ALA A 298 10.27 -4.98 16.59
CA ALA A 298 9.30 -4.91 15.50
C ALA A 298 8.72 -3.51 15.33
N VAL A 299 8.32 -3.20 14.11
CA VAL A 299 7.64 -1.96 13.75
C VAL A 299 6.35 -2.29 13.03
N VAL A 300 5.27 -1.62 13.40
CA VAL A 300 4.03 -1.59 12.61
C VAL A 300 3.88 -0.19 12.05
N VAL A 301 3.72 -0.11 10.75
CA VAL A 301 3.46 1.12 10.03
C VAL A 301 2.16 1.00 9.24
N LYS A 302 1.46 2.10 9.14
CA LYS A 302 0.33 2.28 8.23
C LYS A 302 0.79 3.15 7.09
N MET A 303 0.55 2.70 5.87
CA MET A 303 0.95 3.40 4.65
C MET A 303 -0.28 3.86 3.88
N GLY A 304 -0.27 5.13 3.44
CA GLY A 304 -1.36 5.71 2.67
C GLY A 304 -2.51 6.26 3.52
N ARG A 305 -3.56 6.72 2.84
CA ARG A 305 -4.73 7.34 3.45
C ARG A 305 -5.80 6.29 3.74
N GLU A 306 -6.58 6.48 4.82
CA GLU A 306 -7.75 5.64 5.11
C GLU A 306 -8.88 5.87 4.10
N GLU A 307 -9.04 7.14 3.72
CA GLU A 307 -10.09 7.56 2.80
C GLU A 307 -9.63 7.33 1.36
N PRO A 308 -10.47 6.73 0.52
CA PRO A 308 -10.18 6.61 -0.90
C PRO A 308 -10.16 8.01 -1.56
N ALA A 309 -9.52 8.13 -2.71
CA ALA A 309 -9.73 9.31 -3.55
C ALA A 309 -11.22 9.36 -3.92
N VAL A 310 -11.86 10.47 -3.60
CA VAL A 310 -13.31 10.65 -3.74
C VAL A 310 -13.63 12.05 -4.27
N SER A 311 -14.65 12.16 -5.09
CA SER A 311 -15.18 13.44 -5.54
C SER A 311 -16.69 13.36 -5.72
N MET A 312 -17.39 14.43 -5.38
CA MET A 312 -18.83 14.56 -5.58
C MET A 312 -19.12 15.80 -6.42
N ASP A 313 -20.03 15.66 -7.37
CA ASP A 313 -20.51 16.78 -8.16
C ASP A 313 -21.69 17.51 -7.49
N ASN A 314 -22.10 18.64 -8.04
CA ASN A 314 -23.20 19.46 -7.50
C ASN A 314 -24.58 18.76 -7.59
N SER A 315 -24.72 17.67 -8.34
CA SER A 315 -25.95 16.88 -8.45
C SER A 315 -26.06 15.77 -7.42
N GLY A 316 -25.02 15.59 -6.57
CA GLY A 316 -24.93 14.51 -5.60
C GLY A 316 -24.46 13.19 -6.22
N LYS A 317 -23.88 13.20 -7.40
CA LYS A 317 -23.18 12.06 -7.96
C LYS A 317 -21.79 11.99 -7.33
N ILE A 318 -21.53 10.92 -6.60
CA ILE A 318 -20.24 10.63 -5.97
C ILE A 318 -19.49 9.58 -6.78
N ILE A 319 -18.19 9.76 -6.92
CA ILE A 319 -17.25 8.78 -7.46
C ILE A 319 -16.12 8.58 -6.47
N TRP A 320 -15.61 7.38 -6.39
CA TRP A 320 -14.44 7.07 -5.56
C TRP A 320 -13.60 5.97 -6.20
N ALA A 321 -12.33 5.98 -5.88
CA ALA A 321 -11.39 4.99 -6.36
C ALA A 321 -11.36 3.77 -5.43
N ARG A 322 -11.29 2.59 -6.03
CA ARG A 322 -10.92 1.33 -5.39
C ARG A 322 -9.82 0.69 -6.23
N HIS A 323 -8.58 0.87 -5.81
CA HIS A 323 -7.41 0.62 -6.66
C HIS A 323 -7.50 1.46 -7.97
N ASN A 324 -7.42 0.83 -9.11
CA ASN A 324 -7.59 1.49 -10.42
C ASN A 324 -9.05 1.57 -10.88
N ASP A 325 -9.97 0.91 -10.15
CA ASP A 325 -11.39 0.92 -10.51
C ASP A 325 -12.09 2.14 -9.93
N ILE A 326 -12.93 2.77 -10.71
CA ILE A 326 -13.75 3.91 -10.31
C ILE A 326 -15.19 3.45 -10.11
N LEU A 327 -15.65 3.58 -8.89
CA LEU A 327 -17.02 3.30 -8.51
C LEU A 327 -17.83 4.59 -8.46
N THR A 328 -19.12 4.49 -8.74
CA THR A 328 -20.04 5.64 -8.66
C THR A 328 -21.34 5.28 -7.95
N ALA A 329 -21.89 6.26 -7.26
CA ALA A 329 -23.23 6.22 -6.70
C ALA A 329 -23.88 7.61 -6.79
N VAL A 330 -25.18 7.65 -6.60
CA VAL A 330 -25.93 8.92 -6.51
C VAL A 330 -26.54 9.02 -5.13
N ILE A 331 -26.20 10.08 -4.42
CA ILE A 331 -26.83 10.41 -3.14
C ILE A 331 -28.18 11.03 -3.47
N LYS A 332 -29.24 10.22 -3.41
CA LYS A 332 -30.61 10.74 -3.54
C LYS A 332 -30.99 11.43 -2.24
N GLY A 333 -31.38 12.70 -2.34
CA GLY A 333 -31.83 13.47 -1.20
C GLY A 333 -32.98 12.79 -0.45
N GLY A 334 -32.75 12.52 0.83
CA GLY A 334 -33.73 12.33 1.84
C GLY A 334 -34.72 11.18 1.70
N ASP A 335 -34.31 9.98 2.02
CA ASP A 335 -35.26 9.05 2.64
C ASP A 335 -35.60 9.68 4.03
N LYS A 336 -36.82 10.18 4.17
CA LYS A 336 -37.32 10.82 5.39
C LYS A 336 -37.34 9.91 6.64
N SER A 337 -36.96 8.63 6.45
CA SER A 337 -36.86 7.61 7.50
C SER A 337 -35.47 7.50 8.14
N LEU A 338 -34.45 8.18 7.58
CA LEU A 338 -33.10 8.14 8.12
C LEU A 338 -32.92 9.16 9.24
N THR A 339 -32.42 8.73 10.37
CA THR A 339 -32.02 9.60 11.48
C THR A 339 -30.60 10.13 11.23
N ASP A 340 -30.34 11.36 11.70
CA ASP A 340 -29.01 11.97 11.63
C ASP A 340 -27.96 11.04 12.24
N GLY A 341 -26.82 10.85 11.54
CA GLY A 341 -25.77 9.94 11.95
C GLY A 341 -25.91 8.49 11.49
N SER A 342 -27.02 8.13 10.85
CA SER A 342 -27.18 6.77 10.29
C SER A 342 -26.34 6.59 9.03
N PRO A 343 -25.66 5.43 8.86
CA PRO A 343 -24.88 5.17 7.65
C PRO A 343 -25.79 5.08 6.42
N LEU A 344 -25.41 5.80 5.35
CA LEU A 344 -26.09 5.72 4.06
C LEU A 344 -25.68 4.46 3.31
N THR A 345 -26.65 3.65 2.90
CA THR A 345 -26.39 2.54 1.99
C THR A 345 -26.38 3.07 0.56
N LEU A 346 -25.18 3.16 -0.04
CA LEU A 346 -25.02 3.63 -1.42
C LEU A 346 -24.93 2.44 -2.37
N PRO A 347 -25.91 2.28 -3.31
CA PRO A 347 -25.80 1.29 -4.37
C PRO A 347 -24.68 1.71 -5.33
N SER A 348 -23.51 1.11 -5.18
CA SER A 348 -22.35 1.38 -6.03
C SER A 348 -22.50 0.68 -7.39
N LYS A 349 -22.06 1.37 -8.44
CA LYS A 349 -21.89 0.83 -9.79
C LYS A 349 -20.44 1.00 -10.19
N ASP A 350 -19.93 0.02 -10.91
CA ASP A 350 -18.63 0.13 -11.57
C ASP A 350 -18.78 1.09 -12.78
N LEU A 351 -17.91 2.10 -12.82
CA LEU A 351 -17.84 3.07 -13.90
C LEU A 351 -16.77 2.71 -14.93
N GLY A 352 -15.75 1.97 -14.50
CA GLY A 352 -14.60 1.53 -15.29
C GLY A 352 -13.29 1.69 -14.52
N SER A 353 -12.19 1.38 -15.19
CA SER A 353 -10.85 1.45 -14.62
C SER A 353 -10.03 2.59 -15.21
N THR A 354 -9.12 3.15 -14.44
CA THR A 354 -8.17 4.18 -14.89
C THR A 354 -6.79 3.57 -15.17
N GLU A 355 -6.06 4.18 -16.09
CA GLU A 355 -4.72 3.71 -16.48
C GLU A 355 -3.67 4.00 -15.42
N ILE A 356 -3.87 5.05 -14.61
CA ILE A 356 -2.99 5.45 -13.51
C ILE A 356 -3.67 5.17 -12.16
N TYR A 357 -2.88 4.93 -11.11
CA TYR A 357 -3.41 4.77 -9.76
C TYR A 357 -3.96 6.11 -9.23
N PRO A 358 -5.27 6.21 -8.91
CA PRO A 358 -5.87 7.47 -8.50
C PRO A 358 -5.43 7.90 -7.10
N GLN A 359 -4.54 8.88 -7.01
CA GLN A 359 -4.21 9.55 -5.75
C GLN A 359 -5.22 10.67 -5.44
N THR A 360 -5.71 11.35 -6.48
CA THR A 360 -6.77 12.34 -6.38
C THR A 360 -7.79 12.16 -7.49
N LEU A 361 -9.05 12.43 -7.15
CA LEU A 361 -10.18 12.50 -8.07
C LEU A 361 -10.82 13.87 -7.91
N ILE A 362 -11.05 14.60 -9.00
CA ILE A 362 -11.62 15.94 -8.94
C ILE A 362 -12.61 16.12 -10.11
N HIS A 363 -13.90 16.30 -9.80
CA HIS A 363 -14.86 16.70 -10.81
C HIS A 363 -14.57 18.12 -11.32
N SER A 364 -14.80 18.34 -12.61
CA SER A 364 -14.89 19.71 -13.13
C SER A 364 -16.09 20.43 -12.50
N PRO A 365 -16.06 21.77 -12.40
CA PRO A 365 -17.12 22.54 -11.74
C PRO A 365 -18.53 22.33 -12.28
N ASN A 366 -18.66 21.91 -13.56
CA ASN A 366 -19.93 21.56 -14.20
C ASN A 366 -20.28 20.05 -14.13
N GLY A 367 -19.44 19.23 -13.50
CA GLY A 367 -19.65 17.77 -13.35
C GLY A 367 -19.50 16.94 -14.64
N ARG A 368 -19.04 17.52 -15.76
CA ARG A 368 -18.91 16.79 -17.04
C ARG A 368 -17.63 15.98 -17.16
N PHE A 369 -16.58 16.45 -16.51
CA PHE A 369 -15.26 15.83 -16.54
C PHE A 369 -14.80 15.45 -15.14
N VAL A 370 -13.87 14.52 -15.10
CA VAL A 370 -13.15 14.10 -13.88
C VAL A 370 -11.67 14.05 -14.21
N ALA A 371 -10.88 14.77 -13.43
CA ALA A 371 -9.44 14.64 -13.46
C ALA A 371 -9.02 13.58 -12.46
N VAL A 372 -8.19 12.65 -12.91
CA VAL A 372 -7.51 11.65 -12.11
C VAL A 372 -6.03 11.99 -12.11
N CYS A 373 -5.44 12.19 -10.95
CA CYS A 373 -4.00 12.40 -10.82
C CYS A 373 -3.38 11.29 -9.97
N GLY A 374 -2.22 10.84 -10.37
CA GLY A 374 -1.44 9.83 -9.68
C GLY A 374 -0.17 9.51 -10.47
N ASP A 375 0.82 8.95 -9.80
CA ASP A 375 2.07 8.49 -10.42
C ASP A 375 2.86 9.56 -11.21
N GLY A 376 2.63 10.86 -10.88
CA GLY A 376 3.24 11.98 -11.60
C GLY A 376 2.58 12.30 -12.92
N GLU A 377 1.40 11.76 -13.18
CA GLU A 377 0.60 11.96 -14.38
C GLU A 377 -0.82 12.41 -14.04
N TYR A 378 -1.50 12.99 -15.03
CA TYR A 378 -2.94 13.25 -14.95
C TYR A 378 -3.64 12.76 -16.20
N ILE A 379 -4.88 12.33 -16.02
CA ILE A 379 -5.78 12.00 -17.11
C ILE A 379 -7.14 12.64 -16.83
N ILE A 380 -7.68 13.32 -17.83
CA ILE A 380 -9.04 13.87 -17.77
C ILE A 380 -9.97 12.93 -18.49
N TYR A 381 -11.01 12.49 -17.81
CA TYR A 381 -12.05 11.63 -18.34
C TYR A 381 -13.40 12.33 -18.41
N THR A 382 -14.28 11.84 -19.27
CA THR A 382 -15.71 12.17 -19.18
C THR A 382 -16.31 11.52 -17.93
N ALA A 383 -17.06 12.26 -17.11
CA ALA A 383 -17.61 11.78 -15.85
C ALA A 383 -18.70 10.68 -16.00
N LEU A 384 -19.25 10.49 -17.19
CA LEU A 384 -20.31 9.50 -17.44
C LEU A 384 -19.78 8.11 -17.83
N ALA A 385 -18.65 8.06 -18.54
CA ALA A 385 -18.20 6.82 -19.19
C ALA A 385 -16.68 6.63 -19.16
N LEU A 386 -15.95 7.41 -18.38
CA LEU A 386 -14.49 7.40 -18.26
C LEU A 386 -13.75 7.35 -19.62
N ARG A 387 -14.22 8.14 -20.59
CA ARG A 387 -13.54 8.29 -21.88
C ARG A 387 -12.45 9.33 -21.75
N ASN A 388 -11.22 8.96 -22.12
CA ASN A 388 -10.06 9.85 -22.10
C ASN A 388 -10.29 11.09 -23.00
N GLN A 389 -9.97 12.27 -22.47
CA GLN A 389 -10.09 13.57 -23.15
C GLN A 389 -8.73 14.26 -23.29
N ALA A 390 -7.90 14.19 -22.25
CA ALA A 390 -6.58 14.77 -22.20
C ALA A 390 -5.74 14.05 -21.15
N PHE A 391 -4.44 14.05 -21.32
CA PHE A 391 -3.49 13.46 -20.38
C PHE A 391 -2.14 14.18 -20.47
N GLY A 392 -1.30 14.00 -19.44
CA GLY A 392 0.04 14.54 -19.40
C GLY A 392 0.70 14.32 -18.05
N SER A 393 1.91 14.85 -17.91
CA SER A 393 2.65 14.79 -16.64
C SER A 393 2.17 15.88 -15.70
N ALA A 394 1.86 15.55 -14.47
CA ALA A 394 1.52 16.49 -13.40
C ALA A 394 1.73 15.90 -12.03
N LEU A 395 2.25 16.71 -11.12
CA LEU A 395 2.32 16.41 -9.68
C LEU A 395 1.07 16.86 -8.94
N ASP A 396 0.33 17.82 -9.52
CA ASP A 396 -0.90 18.35 -8.94
C ASP A 396 -1.79 18.96 -10.02
N PHE A 397 -3.08 19.09 -9.74
CA PHE A 397 -4.10 19.49 -10.70
C PHE A 397 -5.17 20.38 -10.03
N ALA A 398 -5.61 21.42 -10.73
CA ALA A 398 -6.70 22.26 -10.28
C ALA A 398 -7.62 22.68 -11.45
N TRP A 399 -8.93 22.56 -11.29
CA TRP A 399 -9.92 23.11 -12.21
C TRP A 399 -10.12 24.62 -12.01
N GLY A 400 -10.48 25.31 -13.08
CA GLY A 400 -10.92 26.69 -13.05
C GLY A 400 -12.30 26.88 -12.40
N SER A 401 -12.92 28.03 -12.66
CA SER A 401 -14.26 28.34 -12.15
C SER A 401 -15.39 27.73 -12.99
N LYS A 402 -16.63 27.80 -12.47
CA LYS A 402 -17.83 27.35 -13.20
C LYS A 402 -18.04 28.05 -14.55
N GLU A 403 -17.59 29.28 -14.68
CA GLU A 403 -17.72 30.08 -15.92
C GLU A 403 -16.80 29.55 -17.03
N ASN A 404 -15.67 28.99 -16.67
CA ASN A 404 -14.66 28.44 -17.58
C ASN A 404 -14.35 26.97 -17.24
N ASP A 405 -15.33 26.12 -17.50
CA ASP A 405 -15.35 24.70 -17.12
C ASP A 405 -14.30 23.79 -17.78
N LYS A 406 -13.56 24.34 -18.75
CA LYS A 406 -12.46 23.65 -19.44
C LYS A 406 -11.10 24.31 -19.20
N ASP A 407 -11.06 25.26 -18.27
CA ASP A 407 -9.81 25.82 -17.81
C ASP A 407 -9.29 25.03 -16.63
N TYR A 408 -8.02 24.64 -16.69
CA TYR A 408 -7.35 23.94 -15.61
C TYR A 408 -5.87 24.30 -15.56
N ALA A 409 -5.26 24.03 -14.43
CA ALA A 409 -3.82 24.18 -14.23
C ALA A 409 -3.22 22.87 -13.73
N ILE A 410 -1.97 22.66 -14.09
CA ILE A 410 -1.15 21.56 -13.60
C ILE A 410 0.14 22.10 -13.00
N ARG A 411 0.64 21.41 -11.99
CA ARG A 411 2.01 21.59 -11.50
C ARG A 411 2.87 20.45 -12.03
N GLU A 412 3.77 20.76 -12.90
CA GLU A 412 4.69 19.79 -13.51
C GLU A 412 5.94 19.57 -12.64
N SER A 413 6.39 20.65 -12.00
CA SER A 413 7.51 20.62 -11.05
C SER A 413 7.33 21.70 -9.97
N SER A 414 8.28 21.83 -9.06
CA SER A 414 8.29 22.90 -8.05
C SER A 414 8.40 24.31 -8.65
N MET A 415 8.89 24.43 -9.90
CA MET A 415 9.09 25.72 -10.58
C MET A 415 8.19 25.89 -11.82
N SER A 416 7.40 24.88 -12.19
CA SER A 416 6.61 24.91 -13.41
C SER A 416 5.14 24.66 -13.12
N VAL A 417 4.33 25.69 -13.29
CA VAL A 417 2.86 25.64 -13.28
C VAL A 417 2.36 26.07 -14.65
N LYS A 418 1.54 25.24 -15.27
CA LYS A 418 0.99 25.46 -16.61
C LYS A 418 -0.54 25.62 -16.52
N THR A 419 -1.07 26.54 -17.31
CA THR A 419 -2.50 26.71 -17.46
C THR A 419 -2.96 26.21 -18.82
N PHE A 420 -4.17 25.64 -18.85
CA PHE A 420 -4.78 25.07 -20.04
C PHE A 420 -6.17 25.67 -20.25
N ARG A 421 -6.55 25.81 -21.52
CA ARG A 421 -7.89 26.19 -21.94
C ARG A 421 -8.38 25.26 -23.06
N ASN A 422 -9.58 24.69 -22.90
CA ASN A 422 -10.10 23.73 -23.85
C ASN A 422 -9.14 22.57 -24.15
N PHE A 423 -8.49 22.03 -23.13
CA PHE A 423 -7.50 20.93 -23.19
C PHE A 423 -6.22 21.26 -24.00
N LYS A 424 -5.94 22.55 -24.26
CA LYS A 424 -4.72 23.02 -24.91
C LYS A 424 -3.93 23.90 -23.93
N GLU A 425 -2.63 23.72 -23.92
CA GLU A 425 -1.71 24.58 -23.13
C GLU A 425 -1.91 26.05 -23.53
N LYS A 426 -2.16 26.91 -22.54
CA LYS A 426 -2.34 28.35 -22.71
C LYS A 426 -1.06 29.09 -22.36
N ALA A 427 -0.51 28.87 -21.17
CA ALA A 427 0.64 29.57 -20.69
C ALA A 427 1.39 28.80 -19.59
N VAL A 428 2.65 29.08 -19.43
CA VAL A 428 3.46 28.73 -18.26
C VAL A 428 3.49 29.95 -17.36
N LEU A 429 3.12 29.79 -16.08
CA LEU A 429 3.09 30.91 -15.14
C LEU A 429 4.46 31.23 -14.60
N ASP A 430 4.79 32.50 -14.52
CA ASP A 430 5.92 32.98 -13.73
C ASP A 430 5.49 33.14 -12.28
N ILE A 431 5.77 32.12 -11.47
CA ILE A 431 5.30 32.05 -10.08
C ILE A 431 6.25 32.74 -9.11
N GLY A 432 7.54 32.90 -9.47
CA GLY A 432 8.53 33.60 -8.63
C GLY A 432 8.89 32.92 -7.29
N PHE A 433 8.33 31.72 -7.01
CA PHE A 433 8.61 30.91 -5.82
C PHE A 433 8.40 29.41 -6.12
N GLN A 434 8.79 28.55 -5.18
CA GLN A 434 8.59 27.10 -5.35
C GLN A 434 7.13 26.72 -5.05
N ALA A 435 6.46 26.09 -6.02
CA ALA A 435 5.10 25.60 -5.89
C ALA A 435 5.08 24.22 -5.20
N GLU A 436 4.27 24.10 -4.17
CA GLU A 436 4.03 22.88 -3.42
C GLU A 436 2.66 22.25 -3.71
N GLY A 437 1.67 23.07 -4.08
CA GLY A 437 0.32 22.61 -4.37
C GLY A 437 -0.50 23.63 -5.17
N LEU A 438 -1.62 23.15 -5.73
CA LEU A 438 -2.57 23.95 -6.49
C LEU A 438 -3.95 23.93 -5.82
N SER A 439 -4.68 25.04 -5.95
CA SER A 439 -6.10 25.12 -5.61
C SER A 439 -6.87 25.85 -6.69
N GLY A 440 -7.98 25.25 -7.13
CA GLY A 440 -8.84 25.82 -8.16
C GLY A 440 -9.86 26.83 -7.60
N GLY A 441 -10.57 27.46 -8.50
CA GLY A 441 -11.67 28.40 -8.19
C GLY A 441 -11.67 29.61 -9.08
N VAL A 442 -12.17 30.74 -8.58
CA VAL A 442 -12.24 32.01 -9.31
C VAL A 442 -10.85 32.52 -9.71
N LEU A 443 -9.90 32.34 -8.85
CA LEU A 443 -8.46 32.51 -9.10
C LEU A 443 -7.74 31.19 -8.92
N LEU A 444 -6.64 31.02 -9.61
CA LEU A 444 -5.73 29.89 -9.38
C LEU A 444 -4.87 30.18 -8.16
N GLY A 445 -5.03 29.38 -7.11
CA GLY A 445 -4.14 29.40 -5.95
C GLY A 445 -2.93 28.50 -6.18
N VAL A 446 -1.74 29.06 -6.04
CA VAL A 446 -0.48 28.31 -6.05
C VAL A 446 0.11 28.39 -4.64
N LYS A 447 0.12 27.26 -3.95
CA LYS A 447 0.70 27.12 -2.62
C LYS A 447 2.22 27.00 -2.74
N GLY A 448 2.95 27.69 -1.89
CA GLY A 448 4.40 27.58 -1.76
C GLY A 448 4.82 27.73 -0.31
N GLN A 449 6.10 27.64 -0.06
CA GLN A 449 6.65 27.73 1.28
C GLN A 449 6.25 29.04 1.96
N GLY A 450 5.51 28.94 3.07
CA GLY A 450 5.08 30.08 3.90
C GLY A 450 3.99 30.95 3.30
N GLY A 451 3.29 30.51 2.24
CA GLY A 451 2.18 31.31 1.71
C GLY A 451 1.51 30.77 0.44
N ILE A 452 0.45 31.42 0.03
CA ILE A 452 -0.29 31.13 -1.20
C ILE A 452 -0.34 32.37 -2.10
N GLY A 453 -0.03 32.19 -3.40
CA GLY A 453 -0.21 33.21 -4.44
C GLY A 453 -1.46 32.93 -5.24
N PHE A 454 -2.32 33.94 -5.43
CA PHE A 454 -3.48 33.86 -6.31
C PHE A 454 -3.18 34.49 -7.66
N PHE A 455 -3.42 33.73 -8.72
CA PHE A 455 -3.17 34.11 -10.10
C PHE A 455 -4.48 34.20 -10.88
N ASP A 456 -4.58 35.20 -11.74
CA ASP A 456 -5.72 35.33 -12.64
C ASP A 456 -5.63 34.31 -13.80
N TRP A 457 -6.71 33.59 -14.06
CA TRP A 457 -6.77 32.59 -15.13
C TRP A 457 -6.58 33.16 -16.53
N GLU A 458 -7.00 34.42 -16.73
CA GLU A 458 -6.95 35.05 -18.06
C GLU A 458 -5.56 35.62 -18.37
N SER A 459 -5.04 36.46 -17.51
CA SER A 459 -3.77 37.14 -17.71
C SER A 459 -2.56 36.30 -17.27
N GLY A 460 -2.75 35.32 -16.37
CA GLY A 460 -1.68 34.57 -15.74
C GLY A 460 -0.85 35.40 -14.72
N GLN A 461 -1.32 36.61 -14.40
CA GLN A 461 -0.61 37.49 -13.48
C GLN A 461 -0.94 37.20 -12.03
N LEU A 462 0.03 37.45 -11.15
CA LEU A 462 -0.16 37.36 -9.70
C LEU A 462 -1.08 38.51 -9.24
N VAL A 463 -2.25 38.16 -8.72
CA VAL A 463 -3.21 39.11 -8.13
C VAL A 463 -2.76 39.50 -6.73
N ARG A 464 -2.46 38.53 -5.89
CA ARG A 464 -2.00 38.73 -4.54
C ARG A 464 -1.33 37.49 -3.95
N ARG A 465 -0.28 37.72 -3.16
CA ARG A 465 0.32 36.72 -2.28
C ARG A 465 -0.12 36.94 -0.85
N ILE A 466 -0.47 35.87 -0.14
CA ILE A 466 -0.91 35.88 1.25
C ILE A 466 0.04 34.98 2.02
N GLU A 467 0.66 35.52 3.06
CA GLU A 467 1.65 34.82 3.90
C GLU A 467 0.95 33.97 4.97
N VAL A 468 0.17 32.99 4.49
CA VAL A 468 -0.55 32.02 5.30
C VAL A 468 -0.41 30.67 4.60
N ASP A 469 -0.15 29.62 5.34
CA ASP A 469 -0.02 28.25 4.81
C ASP A 469 -1.34 27.48 4.94
N PRO A 470 -2.25 27.52 3.93
CA PRO A 470 -3.52 26.85 3.99
C PRO A 470 -3.38 25.36 3.66
N LYS A 471 -4.07 24.51 4.42
CA LYS A 471 -4.29 23.11 4.02
C LYS A 471 -5.29 23.01 2.88
N ASN A 472 -6.38 23.80 2.96
CA ASN A 472 -7.43 23.83 1.95
C ASN A 472 -7.88 25.24 1.63
N VAL A 473 -8.36 25.46 0.41
CA VAL A 473 -8.90 26.72 -0.08
C VAL A 473 -10.33 26.49 -0.60
N TYR A 474 -11.29 27.24 -0.09
CA TYR A 474 -12.69 27.13 -0.45
C TYR A 474 -13.23 28.46 -0.96
N TRP A 475 -13.85 28.44 -2.13
CA TRP A 475 -14.51 29.59 -2.71
C TRP A 475 -16.03 29.55 -2.45
N SER A 476 -16.63 30.69 -2.16
CA SER A 476 -18.08 30.82 -2.14
C SER A 476 -18.66 30.59 -3.53
N GLU A 477 -19.94 30.26 -3.62
CA GLU A 477 -20.62 30.05 -4.89
C GLU A 477 -20.65 31.33 -5.75
N SER A 478 -20.75 32.51 -5.12
CA SER A 478 -20.65 33.82 -5.78
C SER A 478 -19.23 34.15 -6.28
N GLY A 479 -18.20 33.50 -5.76
CA GLY A 479 -16.81 33.80 -6.07
C GLY A 479 -16.25 35.06 -5.38
N GLU A 480 -17.03 35.69 -4.48
CA GLU A 480 -16.61 36.91 -3.77
C GLU A 480 -15.81 36.60 -2.51
N LEU A 481 -16.04 35.44 -1.90
CA LEU A 481 -15.36 35.05 -0.66
C LEU A 481 -14.48 33.82 -0.92
N VAL A 482 -13.29 33.86 -0.30
CA VAL A 482 -12.38 32.72 -0.24
C VAL A 482 -12.01 32.44 1.21
N THR A 483 -12.10 31.18 1.61
CA THR A 483 -11.70 30.72 2.93
C THR A 483 -10.40 29.94 2.82
N LEU A 484 -9.38 30.37 3.55
CA LEU A 484 -8.11 29.68 3.71
C LEU A 484 -8.15 28.90 5.03
N ALA A 485 -8.29 27.59 4.95
CA ALA A 485 -8.29 26.72 6.12
C ALA A 485 -6.87 26.26 6.42
N CYS A 486 -6.33 26.67 7.56
CA CYS A 486 -5.03 26.28 8.09
C CYS A 486 -5.18 25.16 9.13
N GLU A 487 -4.10 24.82 9.83
CA GLU A 487 -4.12 23.73 10.82
C GLU A 487 -5.06 24.03 11.99
N ASP A 488 -4.90 25.17 12.64
CA ASP A 488 -5.65 25.58 13.85
C ASP A 488 -6.54 26.79 13.63
N THR A 489 -6.49 27.42 12.45
CA THR A 489 -7.17 28.67 12.15
C THR A 489 -7.74 28.68 10.74
N PHE A 490 -8.64 29.60 10.48
CA PHE A 490 -9.10 29.88 9.12
C PHE A 490 -9.24 31.40 8.89
N TYR A 491 -9.06 31.79 7.64
CA TYR A 491 -9.20 33.19 7.23
C TYR A 491 -10.26 33.28 6.13
N VAL A 492 -11.17 34.22 6.27
CA VAL A 492 -12.16 34.52 5.23
C VAL A 492 -11.78 35.87 4.60
N LEU A 493 -11.52 35.85 3.32
CA LEU A 493 -11.09 37.02 2.55
C LEU A 493 -12.14 37.35 1.50
N ARG A 494 -12.26 38.61 1.14
CA ARG A 494 -13.12 39.07 0.06
C ARG A 494 -12.30 39.36 -1.19
N PHE A 495 -12.76 38.87 -2.34
CA PHE A 495 -12.23 39.22 -3.64
C PHE A 495 -13.25 40.06 -4.42
N SER A 496 -12.82 41.22 -4.91
CA SER A 496 -13.62 42.10 -5.77
C SER A 496 -13.02 42.11 -7.17
N ARG A 497 -13.74 41.51 -8.14
CA ARG A 497 -13.31 41.48 -9.54
C ARG A 497 -13.28 42.86 -10.16
N GLU A 498 -14.21 43.77 -9.76
CA GLU A 498 -14.28 45.16 -10.26
C GLU A 498 -13.06 45.98 -9.83
N GLU A 499 -12.67 45.87 -8.57
CA GLU A 499 -11.47 46.55 -8.06
C GLU A 499 -10.21 46.02 -8.71
N TYR A 500 -10.12 44.71 -8.94
CA TYR A 500 -8.99 44.12 -9.62
C TYR A 500 -8.89 44.60 -11.07
N GLN A 501 -10.00 44.61 -11.82
CA GLN A 501 -10.02 45.12 -13.21
C GLN A 501 -9.66 46.61 -13.28
N THR A 502 -10.10 47.41 -12.33
CA THR A 502 -9.74 48.80 -12.24
C THR A 502 -8.26 48.99 -11.95
N ALA A 503 -7.68 48.13 -11.10
CA ALA A 503 -6.24 48.17 -10.81
C ALA A 503 -5.35 47.75 -11.98
N LEU A 504 -5.85 46.92 -12.91
CA LEU A 504 -5.13 46.54 -14.12
C LEU A 504 -5.15 47.62 -15.23
N GLN A 505 -6.09 48.58 -15.16
CA GLN A 505 -6.23 49.68 -16.12
C GLN A 505 -5.43 50.90 -15.74
N ASN A 506 -5.01 51.02 -14.48
CA ASN A 506 -4.18 52.08 -13.96
C ASN A 506 -2.72 51.68 -13.88
#